data_0c4bbb7435a6f5b9d1ea96602db6540c
#
_entry.id   0c4bbb7435a6f5b9d1ea96602db6540c
#
_cell.length_a   1.000
_cell.length_b   1.000
_cell.length_c   1.000
_cell.angle_alpha   90.00
_cell.angle_beta   90.00
_cell.angle_gamma   90.00
#
_symmetry.space_group_name_H-M   'P 1'
#
loop_
_entity.id
_entity.type
_entity.pdbx_description
1 polymer ?
#
loop_
_entity_poly.entity_id
_entity_poly.type
_entity_poly.pdbx_seq_one_letter_code
_entity_poly.pdbx_strand_id
1 'polypeptide(L)'
;GTYRLQPFMFHADGKNHGGVAFNLEQDLGSSPFALFARAGWSSAESGNICGAEAQASAGVIFKKPLEVMTGLKEADGNFFGVGFSVSKPDADTLAETRPGHDREMILECTYSFSITPYCLIQPSYQYVKNPSGRDDVNSANIFSVQCVVTF
;
A
#
# COMPACT_ATOMS: atom_id res chain seq x y z
N GLY A 1 15.58 -3.19 11.05
CA GLY A 1 14.84 -2.61 9.91
C GLY A 1 15.29 -3.19 8.59
N THR A 2 14.44 -3.09 7.59
CA THR A 2 14.72 -3.53 6.22
C THR A 2 14.58 -2.35 5.28
N TYR A 3 15.61 -2.13 4.46
CA TYR A 3 15.65 -1.06 3.46
C TYR A 3 15.96 -1.67 2.11
N ARG A 4 15.13 -1.38 1.10
CA ARG A 4 15.31 -1.91 -0.25
C ARG A 4 15.21 -0.77 -1.26
N LEU A 5 16.15 -0.72 -2.19
CA LEU A 5 16.12 0.12 -3.37
C LEU A 5 16.13 -0.80 -4.59
N GLN A 6 15.15 -0.68 -5.45
CA GLN A 6 14.93 -1.56 -6.58
C GLN A 6 14.78 -0.72 -7.87
N PRO A 7 15.86 -0.42 -8.58
CA PRO A 7 15.75 0.08 -9.94
C PRO A 7 15.22 -1.04 -10.84
N PHE A 8 14.41 -0.68 -11.81
CA PHE A 8 13.93 -1.61 -12.82
C PHE A 8 14.01 -0.97 -14.21
N MET A 9 14.19 -1.79 -15.21
CA MET A 9 14.15 -1.41 -16.61
C MET A 9 13.61 -2.58 -17.43
N PHE A 10 12.75 -2.29 -18.38
CA PHE A 10 12.21 -3.29 -19.32
C PHE A 10 12.02 -2.66 -20.69
N HIS A 11 11.88 -3.49 -21.72
CA HIS A 11 11.64 -3.07 -23.10
C HIS A 11 10.25 -3.54 -23.52
N ALA A 12 9.41 -2.59 -23.94
CA ALA A 12 8.08 -2.86 -24.48
C ALA A 12 7.74 -1.83 -25.57
N ASP A 13 6.97 -2.22 -26.56
CA ASP A 13 6.50 -1.36 -27.67
C ASP A 13 7.63 -0.59 -28.38
N GLY A 14 8.81 -1.20 -28.50
CA GLY A 14 9.98 -0.60 -29.14
C GLY A 14 10.68 0.48 -28.31
N LYS A 15 10.33 0.66 -27.05
CA LYS A 15 10.88 1.68 -26.13
C LYS A 15 11.47 1.06 -24.86
N ASN A 16 12.39 1.77 -24.25
CA ASN A 16 12.93 1.42 -22.95
C ASN A 16 12.14 2.13 -21.85
N HIS A 17 11.67 1.37 -20.90
CA HIS A 17 10.90 1.81 -19.75
C HIS A 17 11.73 1.58 -18.48
N GLY A 18 11.61 2.46 -17.51
CA GLY A 18 12.36 2.29 -16.28
C GLY A 18 11.79 3.09 -15.12
N GLY A 19 12.28 2.76 -13.94
CA GLY A 19 11.87 3.42 -12.72
C GLY A 19 12.69 2.94 -11.53
N VAL A 20 12.28 3.41 -10.36
CA VAL A 20 12.90 3.02 -9.09
C VAL A 20 11.81 2.87 -8.03
N ALA A 21 11.93 1.83 -7.21
CA ALA A 21 11.12 1.64 -6.04
C ALA A 21 11.99 1.63 -4.78
N PHE A 22 11.48 2.24 -3.73
CA PHE A 22 12.08 2.26 -2.40
C PHE A 22 11.09 1.68 -1.39
N ASN A 23 11.58 0.80 -0.51
CA ASN A 23 10.82 0.24 0.60
C ASN A 23 11.64 0.37 1.87
N LEU A 24 10.97 0.77 2.94
CA LEU A 24 11.50 0.88 4.29
C LEU A 24 10.53 0.19 5.25
N GLU A 25 11.08 -0.64 6.12
CA GLU A 25 10.37 -1.19 7.29
C GLU A 25 11.29 -1.07 8.50
N GLN A 26 10.81 -0.44 9.56
CA GLN A 26 11.62 -0.15 10.74
C GLN A 26 10.85 -0.43 12.03
N ASP A 27 11.36 -1.38 12.82
CA ASP A 27 10.91 -1.57 14.20
C ASP A 27 11.37 -0.41 15.09
N LEU A 28 10.50 0.07 15.97
CA LEU A 28 10.82 1.15 16.90
C LEU A 28 11.38 0.59 18.22
N GLY A 29 12.60 0.07 18.16
CA GLY A 29 13.29 -0.50 19.30
C GLY A 29 12.54 -1.68 19.91
N SER A 30 12.31 -1.66 21.22
CA SER A 30 11.53 -2.66 21.95
C SER A 30 10.04 -2.35 22.02
N SER A 31 9.57 -1.28 21.36
CA SER A 31 8.14 -0.94 21.33
C SER A 31 7.35 -1.91 20.43
N PRO A 32 6.04 -2.04 20.65
CA PRO A 32 5.21 -2.87 19.79
C PRO A 32 4.92 -2.22 18.41
N PHE A 33 5.52 -1.10 18.12
CA PHE A 33 5.30 -0.37 16.87
C PHE A 33 6.40 -0.58 15.85
N ALA A 34 5.99 -0.65 14.58
CA ALA A 34 6.89 -0.55 13.45
C ALA A 34 6.36 0.50 12.45
N LEU A 35 7.27 1.12 11.72
CA LEU A 35 6.96 2.04 10.64
C LEU A 35 7.24 1.36 9.31
N PHE A 36 6.43 1.68 8.30
CA PHE A 36 6.79 1.39 6.92
C PHE A 36 6.66 2.63 6.05
N ALA A 37 7.46 2.69 5.01
CA ALA A 37 7.32 3.65 3.94
C ALA A 37 7.70 3.01 2.61
N ARG A 38 6.99 3.36 1.56
CA ARG A 38 7.25 2.92 0.20
C ARG A 38 7.13 4.11 -0.73
N ALA A 39 7.99 4.17 -1.71
CA ALA A 39 7.90 5.14 -2.78
C ALA A 39 8.30 4.47 -4.09
N GLY A 40 7.66 4.86 -5.17
CA GLY A 40 7.99 4.39 -6.51
C GLY A 40 7.81 5.52 -7.50
N TRP A 41 8.68 5.52 -8.49
CA TRP A 41 8.61 6.40 -9.63
C TRP A 41 8.93 5.62 -10.90
N SER A 42 8.18 5.88 -11.98
CA SER A 42 8.43 5.34 -13.32
C SER A 42 8.55 6.47 -14.32
N SER A 43 9.30 6.27 -15.41
CA SER A 43 9.32 7.25 -16.49
C SER A 43 7.93 7.43 -17.10
N ALA A 44 7.63 8.60 -17.64
CA ALA A 44 6.32 8.92 -18.22
C ALA A 44 5.86 7.88 -19.27
N GLU A 45 6.79 7.38 -20.08
CA GLU A 45 6.51 6.31 -21.06
C GLU A 45 6.20 4.95 -20.39
N SER A 46 6.62 4.75 -19.13
CA SER A 46 6.33 3.53 -18.36
C SER A 46 5.00 3.63 -17.61
N GLY A 47 4.49 4.83 -17.38
CA GLY A 47 3.24 5.08 -16.67
C GLY A 47 2.07 4.35 -17.29
N ASN A 48 1.97 4.35 -18.60
CA ASN A 48 0.95 3.63 -19.37
C ASN A 48 0.92 2.13 -19.10
N ILE A 49 2.06 1.54 -18.75
CA ILE A 49 2.17 0.10 -18.44
C ILE A 49 1.99 -0.15 -16.95
N CYS A 50 2.53 0.73 -16.12
CA CYS A 50 2.48 0.60 -14.66
C CYS A 50 1.21 1.19 -14.03
N GLY A 51 0.43 1.96 -14.78
CA GLY A 51 -0.79 2.61 -14.32
C GLY A 51 -0.57 3.84 -13.42
N ALA A 52 0.67 4.13 -13.03
CA ALA A 52 1.02 5.29 -12.22
C ALA A 52 2.44 5.77 -12.53
N GLU A 53 2.64 7.09 -12.63
CA GLU A 53 3.96 7.71 -12.73
C GLU A 53 4.72 7.71 -11.40
N ALA A 54 4.00 7.95 -10.32
CA ALA A 54 4.58 8.00 -8.99
C ALA A 54 3.59 7.52 -7.93
N GLN A 55 4.12 6.87 -6.90
CA GLN A 55 3.36 6.45 -5.73
C GLN A 55 4.22 6.63 -4.49
N ALA A 56 3.60 7.06 -3.39
CA ALA A 56 4.20 7.05 -2.07
C ALA A 56 3.19 6.54 -1.05
N SER A 57 3.66 5.77 -0.08
CA SER A 57 2.85 5.32 1.05
C SER A 57 3.67 5.28 2.32
N ALA A 58 3.02 5.50 3.45
CA ALA A 58 3.62 5.34 4.76
C ALA A 58 2.56 4.92 5.77
N GLY A 59 2.98 4.28 6.84
CA GLY A 59 2.06 3.87 7.87
C GLY A 59 2.75 3.32 9.10
N VAL A 60 1.91 2.91 10.04
CA VAL A 60 2.29 2.36 11.34
C VAL A 60 1.68 0.99 11.50
N ILE A 61 2.44 0.07 12.02
CA ILE A 61 2.02 -1.28 12.41
C ILE A 61 2.10 -1.35 13.93
N PHE A 62 1.02 -1.76 14.57
CA PHE A 62 0.95 -2.07 15.98
C PHE A 62 0.91 -3.59 16.15
N LYS A 63 1.99 -4.18 16.59
CA LYS A 63 2.16 -5.62 16.78
C LYS A 63 1.44 -6.09 18.02
N LYS A 64 0.74 -7.22 17.92
CA LYS A 64 0.03 -7.86 19.04
C LYS A 64 -0.84 -6.88 19.84
N PRO A 65 -1.76 -6.14 19.24
CA PRO A 65 -2.49 -5.09 19.93
C PRO A 65 -3.35 -5.62 21.09
N LEU A 66 -3.96 -6.79 20.97
CA LEU A 66 -4.75 -7.37 22.05
C LEU A 66 -3.88 -7.78 23.24
N GLU A 67 -2.69 -8.37 23.00
CA GLU A 67 -1.76 -8.74 24.06
C GLU A 67 -1.28 -7.50 24.82
N VAL A 68 -0.92 -6.43 24.11
CA VAL A 68 -0.48 -5.17 24.71
C VAL A 68 -1.59 -4.49 25.50
N MET A 69 -2.82 -4.49 25.01
CA MET A 69 -3.95 -3.78 25.63
C MET A 69 -4.62 -4.55 26.76
N THR A 70 -4.65 -5.88 26.68
CA THR A 70 -5.46 -6.72 27.58
C THR A 70 -4.65 -7.74 28.38
N GLY A 71 -3.38 -7.96 28.02
CA GLY A 71 -2.55 -9.03 28.55
C GLY A 71 -2.87 -10.44 28.04
N LEU A 72 -3.86 -10.57 27.14
CA LEU A 72 -4.21 -11.86 26.53
C LEU A 72 -3.17 -12.24 25.48
N LYS A 73 -2.59 -13.44 25.60
CA LYS A 73 -1.56 -13.90 24.66
C LYS A 73 -2.08 -13.93 23.23
N GLU A 74 -1.33 -13.35 22.34
CA GLU A 74 -1.64 -13.22 20.92
C GLU A 74 -0.57 -13.90 20.05
N ALA A 75 -0.95 -14.35 18.86
CA ALA A 75 -0.01 -14.97 17.93
C ALA A 75 1.01 -13.95 17.39
N ASP A 76 2.25 -14.41 17.11
CA ASP A 76 3.35 -13.54 16.70
C ASP A 76 3.12 -12.76 15.40
N GLY A 77 2.28 -13.28 14.51
CA GLY A 77 1.94 -12.63 13.24
C GLY A 77 0.80 -11.60 13.31
N ASN A 78 0.17 -11.44 14.47
CA ASN A 78 -0.99 -10.55 14.59
C ASN A 78 -0.55 -9.09 14.67
N PHE A 79 -1.28 -8.22 13.96
CA PHE A 79 -1.03 -6.79 13.99
C PHE A 79 -2.27 -5.98 13.59
N PHE A 80 -2.30 -4.73 14.01
CA PHE A 80 -3.16 -3.69 13.47
C PHE A 80 -2.31 -2.70 12.69
N GLY A 81 -2.71 -2.38 11.46
CA GLY A 81 -2.00 -1.46 10.60
C GLY A 81 -2.88 -0.29 10.17
N VAL A 82 -2.28 0.90 10.12
CA VAL A 82 -2.86 2.08 9.46
C VAL A 82 -1.85 2.61 8.48
N GLY A 83 -2.30 2.81 7.25
CA GLY A 83 -1.47 3.32 6.16
C GLY A 83 -2.18 4.39 5.35
N PHE A 84 -1.39 5.29 4.83
CA PHE A 84 -1.81 6.30 3.87
C PHE A 84 -0.98 6.16 2.61
N SER A 85 -1.62 6.23 1.45
CA SER A 85 -0.93 6.27 0.17
C SER A 85 -1.44 7.41 -0.71
N VAL A 86 -0.55 7.90 -1.55
CA VAL A 86 -0.86 8.83 -2.63
C VAL A 86 -0.22 8.29 -3.90
N SER A 87 -0.99 8.24 -4.98
CA SER A 87 -0.51 7.88 -6.31
C SER A 87 -0.84 8.98 -7.31
N LYS A 88 0.07 9.20 -8.24
CA LYS A 88 -0.16 10.02 -9.43
C LYS A 88 -0.39 9.07 -10.60
N PRO A 89 -1.61 8.94 -11.10
CA PRO A 89 -1.90 8.17 -12.29
C PRO A 89 -1.11 8.70 -13.50
N ASP A 90 -0.95 7.88 -14.50
CA ASP A 90 -0.29 8.28 -15.73
C ASP A 90 -1.05 9.39 -16.47
N ALA A 91 -0.28 10.32 -17.05
CA ALA A 91 -0.84 11.49 -17.74
C ALA A 91 -1.72 11.13 -18.93
N ASP A 92 -1.40 10.06 -19.66
CA ASP A 92 -2.20 9.63 -20.81
C ASP A 92 -3.53 9.01 -20.35
N THR A 93 -3.51 8.26 -19.24
CA THR A 93 -4.73 7.76 -18.59
C THR A 93 -5.62 8.91 -18.11
N LEU A 94 -5.03 10.02 -17.61
CA LEU A 94 -5.76 11.20 -17.19
C LEU A 94 -6.27 12.03 -18.38
N ALA A 95 -5.54 12.09 -19.51
CA ALA A 95 -5.92 12.86 -20.69
C ALA A 95 -7.21 12.34 -21.32
N GLU A 96 -7.46 11.03 -21.27
CA GLU A 96 -8.71 10.42 -21.75
C GLU A 96 -9.91 10.69 -20.81
N THR A 97 -9.69 11.14 -19.57
CA THR A 97 -10.69 11.13 -18.50
C THR A 97 -11.01 12.49 -17.89
N ARG A 98 -10.76 13.61 -18.53
CA ARG A 98 -11.01 14.99 -18.07
C ARG A 98 -10.12 15.47 -16.89
N PRO A 99 -9.59 16.70 -16.97
CA PRO A 99 -8.75 17.28 -15.93
C PRO A 99 -9.56 17.67 -14.69
N GLY A 100 -9.09 17.31 -13.52
CA GLY A 100 -9.63 17.74 -12.23
C GLY A 100 -8.60 17.57 -11.13
N HIS A 101 -8.38 16.38 -10.67
CA HIS A 101 -7.30 16.04 -9.73
C HIS A 101 -6.28 15.15 -10.41
N ASP A 102 -5.02 15.34 -10.04
CA ASP A 102 -3.91 14.55 -10.57
C ASP A 102 -3.46 13.43 -9.62
N ARG A 103 -4.19 13.22 -8.51
CA ARG A 103 -3.77 12.29 -7.45
C ARG A 103 -4.94 11.53 -6.84
N GLU A 104 -4.72 10.23 -6.67
CA GLU A 104 -5.54 9.38 -5.83
C GLU A 104 -4.93 9.30 -4.43
N MET A 105 -5.75 9.30 -3.40
CA MET A 105 -5.33 9.14 -2.00
C MET A 105 -6.11 8.00 -1.36
N ILE A 106 -5.41 7.14 -0.63
CA ILE A 106 -6.02 6.01 0.08
C ILE A 106 -5.59 6.05 1.55
N LEU A 107 -6.58 6.01 2.43
CA LEU A 107 -6.37 5.70 3.84
C LEU A 107 -6.84 4.27 4.08
N GLU A 108 -5.98 3.42 4.63
CA GLU A 108 -6.29 2.03 4.93
C GLU A 108 -6.09 1.71 6.40
N CYS A 109 -7.02 0.94 6.95
CA CYS A 109 -6.90 0.28 8.25
C CYS A 109 -7.04 -1.22 8.05
N THR A 110 -6.16 -2.02 8.63
CA THR A 110 -6.19 -3.47 8.52
C THR A 110 -5.89 -4.13 9.87
N TYR A 111 -6.51 -5.27 10.12
CA TYR A 111 -6.16 -6.11 11.26
C TYR A 111 -5.84 -7.52 10.75
N SER A 112 -4.63 -8.00 11.05
CA SER A 112 -4.22 -9.36 10.73
C SER A 112 -4.26 -10.21 11.98
N PHE A 113 -4.96 -11.35 11.93
CA PHE A 113 -4.98 -12.29 13.03
C PHE A 113 -4.95 -13.74 12.55
N SER A 114 -4.17 -14.54 13.26
CA SER A 114 -4.06 -15.96 13.02
C SER A 114 -5.15 -16.71 13.76
N ILE A 115 -5.99 -17.44 13.04
CA ILE A 115 -6.98 -18.37 13.61
C ILE A 115 -6.28 -19.67 14.03
N THR A 116 -5.36 -20.12 13.21
CA THR A 116 -4.51 -21.28 13.46
C THR A 116 -3.08 -20.96 12.99
N PRO A 117 -2.07 -21.76 13.30
CA PRO A 117 -0.72 -21.59 12.74
C PRO A 117 -0.67 -21.61 11.21
N TYR A 118 -1.72 -22.13 10.56
CA TYR A 118 -1.81 -22.31 9.11
C TYR A 118 -2.87 -21.43 8.43
N CYS A 119 -3.64 -20.66 9.21
CA CYS A 119 -4.73 -19.86 8.70
C CYS A 119 -4.71 -18.46 9.32
N LEU A 120 -4.58 -17.46 8.45
CA LEU A 120 -4.61 -16.05 8.80
C LEU A 120 -5.80 -15.38 8.12
N ILE A 121 -6.51 -14.55 8.85
CA ILE A 121 -7.61 -13.69 8.34
C ILE A 121 -7.18 -12.24 8.49
N GLN A 122 -7.43 -11.46 7.45
CA GLN A 122 -7.07 -10.04 7.43
C GLN A 122 -8.22 -9.20 6.87
N PRO A 123 -9.15 -8.75 7.71
CA PRO A 123 -10.10 -7.71 7.33
C PRO A 123 -9.37 -6.38 7.12
N SER A 124 -9.82 -5.62 6.12
CA SER A 124 -9.36 -4.26 5.88
C SER A 124 -10.50 -3.35 5.48
N TYR A 125 -10.30 -2.07 5.75
CA TYR A 125 -11.13 -0.97 5.30
C TYR A 125 -10.26 0.06 4.62
N GLN A 126 -10.69 0.52 3.44
CA GLN A 126 -10.04 1.58 2.68
C GLN A 126 -11.03 2.70 2.37
N TYR A 127 -10.59 3.93 2.58
CA TYR A 127 -11.22 5.13 2.07
C TYR A 127 -10.39 5.67 0.91
N VAL A 128 -10.97 5.68 -0.29
CA VAL A 128 -10.32 6.13 -1.52
C VAL A 128 -10.88 7.49 -1.90
N LYS A 129 -10.04 8.50 -1.95
CA LYS A 129 -10.37 9.85 -2.42
C LYS A 129 -9.82 10.05 -3.82
N ASN A 130 -10.63 10.63 -4.70
CA ASN A 130 -10.35 10.86 -6.12
C ASN A 130 -9.85 9.57 -6.82
N PRO A 131 -10.69 8.52 -6.92
CA PRO A 131 -10.30 7.28 -7.57
C PRO A 131 -9.73 7.51 -8.97
N SER A 132 -8.56 6.92 -9.26
CA SER A 132 -7.80 7.13 -10.50
C SER A 132 -7.41 8.60 -10.76
N GLY A 133 -7.30 9.44 -9.71
CA GLY A 133 -6.98 10.86 -9.84
C GLY A 133 -8.10 11.71 -10.40
N ARG A 134 -9.34 11.21 -10.47
CA ARG A 134 -10.51 11.88 -11.09
C ARG A 134 -11.32 12.66 -10.04
N ASP A 135 -11.82 13.83 -10.41
CA ASP A 135 -12.71 14.64 -9.58
C ASP A 135 -14.21 14.40 -9.86
N ASP A 136 -14.53 13.82 -11.01
CA ASP A 136 -15.88 13.44 -11.41
C ASP A 136 -16.32 12.07 -10.84
N VAL A 137 -15.42 11.36 -10.14
CA VAL A 137 -15.70 10.09 -9.46
C VAL A 137 -15.79 10.33 -7.96
N ASN A 138 -16.91 9.91 -7.38
CA ASN A 138 -17.10 10.00 -5.93
C ASN A 138 -16.06 9.14 -5.18
N SER A 139 -15.69 9.62 -3.98
CA SER A 139 -14.88 8.83 -3.05
C SER A 139 -15.52 7.49 -2.73
N ALA A 140 -14.71 6.46 -2.58
CA ALA A 140 -15.17 5.10 -2.33
C ALA A 140 -14.77 4.60 -0.93
N ASN A 141 -15.65 3.78 -0.35
CA ASN A 141 -15.36 3.00 0.85
C ASN A 141 -15.30 1.53 0.45
N ILE A 142 -14.20 0.86 0.75
CA ILE A 142 -13.95 -0.52 0.38
C ILE A 142 -13.73 -1.34 1.64
N PHE A 143 -14.51 -2.39 1.82
CA PHE A 143 -14.31 -3.39 2.86
C PHE A 143 -13.84 -4.68 2.20
N SER A 144 -12.78 -5.26 2.70
CA SER A 144 -12.26 -6.53 2.20
C SER A 144 -11.86 -7.47 3.33
N VAL A 145 -11.84 -8.75 3.02
CA VAL A 145 -11.32 -9.79 3.91
C VAL A 145 -10.42 -10.70 3.09
N GLN A 146 -9.17 -10.79 3.49
CA GLN A 146 -8.22 -11.73 2.93
C GLN A 146 -8.10 -12.94 3.86
N CYS A 147 -8.07 -14.14 3.28
CA CYS A 147 -7.75 -15.38 3.98
C CYS A 147 -6.48 -15.97 3.35
N VAL A 148 -5.49 -16.26 4.18
CA VAL A 148 -4.25 -16.90 3.75
C VAL A 148 -4.14 -18.26 4.45
N VAL A 149 -4.01 -19.32 3.66
CA VAL A 149 -3.82 -20.69 4.16
C VAL A 149 -2.46 -21.19 3.68
N THR A 150 -1.65 -21.69 4.60
CA THR A 150 -0.34 -22.27 4.32
C THR A 150 -0.38 -23.77 4.67
N PHE A 151 0.12 -24.64 3.81
CA PHE A 151 0.17 -26.09 3.98
C PHE A 151 1.55 -26.66 3.66
#